data_5b439c84d97263668e1ffabf9201419b
#
_entry.id   5b439c84d97263668e1ffabf9201419b
#
_cell.length_a   1.000
_cell.length_b   1.000
_cell.length_c   1.000
_cell.angle_alpha   90.00
_cell.angle_beta   90.00
_cell.angle_gamma   90.00
#
_symmetry.space_group_name_H-M   'P 1'
#
loop_
_entity.id
_entity.type
_entity.pdbx_description
1 polymer ?
#
loop_
_entity_poly.entity_id
_entity_poly.type
_entity_poly.pdbx_seq_one_letter_code
_entity_poly.pdbx_strand_id
1 'polypeptide(L)'
;MNVSENTINILYQLIEQCFVENRKLDRLVSVLGVEFAMNNTASLIHQHMAHLYPMISDEIGEKCLERYNISVEYGATPDGKENYLSVEEMINVLESRAIDFQNMLIGACKAIQENGDIHVYADLLDILEDFNPIVEQVILLKDKLKLYGNNYASFDAHIKEHFWILGD
;
A
#
# COMPACT_ATOMS: atom_id res chain seq x y z
N MET A 1 2.45 -27.80 -12.51
CA MET A 1 1.65 -27.09 -11.50
C MET A 1 0.78 -26.10 -12.25
N ASN A 2 -0.49 -26.38 -12.30
CA ASN A 2 -1.41 -25.53 -13.04
C ASN A 2 -1.99 -24.47 -12.10
N VAL A 3 -2.05 -23.23 -12.59
CA VAL A 3 -2.76 -22.13 -11.97
C VAL A 3 -3.90 -21.74 -12.91
N SER A 4 -5.10 -21.57 -12.38
CA SER A 4 -6.27 -21.24 -13.21
C SER A 4 -6.14 -19.85 -13.84
N GLU A 5 -6.72 -19.66 -15.01
CA GLU A 5 -6.72 -18.36 -15.70
C GLU A 5 -7.37 -17.26 -14.84
N ASN A 6 -8.43 -17.59 -14.11
CA ASN A 6 -9.07 -16.63 -13.19
C ASN A 6 -8.11 -16.15 -12.10
N THR A 7 -7.32 -17.06 -11.52
CA THR A 7 -6.31 -16.71 -10.51
C THR A 7 -5.21 -15.83 -11.11
N ILE A 8 -4.72 -16.17 -12.30
CA ILE A 8 -3.71 -15.37 -13.00
C ILE A 8 -4.20 -13.95 -13.23
N ASN A 9 -5.44 -13.78 -13.69
CA ASN A 9 -6.04 -12.46 -13.91
C ASN A 9 -6.18 -11.66 -12.61
N ILE A 10 -6.55 -12.30 -11.51
CA ILE A 10 -6.61 -11.65 -10.18
C ILE A 10 -5.23 -11.14 -9.77
N LEU A 11 -4.19 -11.93 -9.97
CA LEU A 11 -2.81 -11.56 -9.63
C LEU A 11 -2.31 -10.39 -10.48
N TYR A 12 -2.60 -10.37 -11.78
CA TYR A 12 -2.28 -9.24 -12.65
C TYR A 12 -2.98 -7.95 -12.21
N GLN A 13 -4.25 -8.03 -11.77
CA GLN A 13 -4.97 -6.88 -11.24
C GLN A 13 -4.35 -6.37 -9.94
N LEU A 14 -3.91 -7.25 -9.05
CA LEU A 14 -3.20 -6.87 -7.83
C LEU A 14 -1.89 -6.15 -8.13
N ILE A 15 -1.10 -6.66 -9.07
CA ILE A 15 0.16 -6.04 -9.50
C ILE A 15 -0.09 -4.66 -10.09
N GLU A 16 -1.09 -4.53 -10.96
CA GLU A 16 -1.50 -3.22 -11.51
C GLU A 16 -1.88 -2.25 -10.38
N GLN A 17 -2.65 -2.71 -9.39
CA GLN A 17 -3.07 -1.88 -8.26
C GLN A 17 -1.87 -1.44 -7.40
N CYS A 18 -0.84 -2.25 -7.25
CA CYS A 18 0.38 -1.83 -6.56
C CYS A 18 1.00 -0.57 -7.18
N PHE A 19 1.06 -0.49 -8.49
CA PHE A 19 1.60 0.69 -9.19
C PHE A 19 0.64 1.88 -9.17
N VAL A 20 -0.67 1.64 -9.14
CA VAL A 20 -1.67 2.69 -8.89
C VAL A 20 -1.44 3.31 -7.51
N GLU A 21 -1.30 2.49 -6.46
CA GLU A 21 -1.04 2.98 -5.11
C GLU A 21 0.29 3.73 -5.01
N ASN A 22 1.35 3.20 -5.61
CA ASN A 22 2.64 3.88 -5.66
C ASN A 22 2.51 5.28 -6.28
N ARG A 23 1.86 5.42 -7.42
CA ARG A 23 1.68 6.70 -8.11
C ARG A 23 0.87 7.69 -7.28
N LYS A 24 -0.23 7.24 -6.67
CA LYS A 24 -1.09 8.09 -5.83
C LYS A 24 -0.37 8.54 -4.57
N LEU A 25 0.42 7.69 -3.93
CA LEU A 25 1.22 8.06 -2.77
C LEU A 25 2.40 8.97 -3.12
N ASP A 26 3.06 8.77 -4.24
CA ASP A 26 4.11 9.69 -4.72
C ASP A 26 3.56 11.12 -4.85
N ARG A 27 2.36 11.27 -5.41
CA ARG A 27 1.71 12.58 -5.49
C ARG A 27 1.36 13.14 -4.11
N LEU A 28 0.75 12.32 -3.25
CA LEU A 28 0.37 12.74 -1.90
C LEU A 28 1.59 13.22 -1.09
N VAL A 29 2.68 12.48 -1.08
CA VAL A 29 3.88 12.86 -0.32
C VAL A 29 4.54 14.11 -0.88
N SER A 30 4.50 14.31 -2.19
CA SER A 30 5.00 15.54 -2.81
C SER A 30 4.21 16.76 -2.34
N VAL A 31 2.89 16.69 -2.32
CA VAL A 31 2.03 17.76 -1.82
C VAL A 31 2.26 17.99 -0.33
N LEU A 32 2.30 16.92 0.46
CA LEU A 32 2.50 17.00 1.91
C LEU A 32 3.81 17.70 2.28
N GLY A 33 4.88 17.38 1.59
CA GLY A 33 6.20 17.97 1.83
C GLY A 33 6.32 19.39 1.30
N VAL A 34 5.87 19.64 0.07
CA VAL A 34 6.08 20.94 -0.60
C VAL A 34 5.03 21.98 -0.22
N GLU A 35 3.76 21.63 -0.24
CA GLU A 35 2.67 22.60 -0.02
C GLU A 35 2.33 22.77 1.46
N PHE A 36 2.56 21.75 2.28
CA PHE A 36 2.24 21.79 3.72
C PHE A 36 3.48 21.74 4.64
N ALA A 37 4.67 21.70 4.07
CA ALA A 37 5.96 21.74 4.78
C ALA A 37 6.16 20.59 5.81
N MET A 38 5.45 19.49 5.68
CA MET A 38 5.58 18.32 6.54
C MET A 38 6.63 17.33 5.97
N ASN A 39 7.88 17.80 5.94
CA ASN A 39 8.95 17.08 5.22
C ASN A 39 9.34 15.75 5.86
N ASN A 40 9.32 15.66 7.20
CA ASN A 40 9.69 14.42 7.88
C ASN A 40 8.61 13.34 7.68
N THR A 41 7.35 13.72 7.81
CA THR A 41 6.22 12.81 7.56
C THR A 41 6.17 12.39 6.10
N ALA A 42 6.32 13.32 5.17
CA ALA A 42 6.36 13.03 3.75
C ALA A 42 7.49 12.05 3.40
N SER A 43 8.69 12.26 3.92
CA SER A 43 9.84 11.37 3.70
C SER A 43 9.59 9.95 4.23
N LEU A 44 8.99 9.82 5.41
CA LEU A 44 8.67 8.53 6.01
C LEU A 44 7.62 7.76 5.19
N ILE A 45 6.54 8.42 4.79
CA ILE A 45 5.50 7.82 3.96
C ILE A 45 6.07 7.43 2.59
N HIS A 46 6.89 8.28 1.99
CA HIS A 46 7.55 7.97 0.71
C HIS A 46 8.42 6.71 0.82
N GLN A 47 9.30 6.67 1.79
CA GLN A 47 10.26 5.59 1.96
C GLN A 47 9.59 4.25 2.32
N HIS A 48 8.62 4.26 3.24
CA HIS A 48 8.07 3.05 3.84
C HIS A 48 6.71 2.62 3.28
N MET A 49 5.98 3.52 2.61
CA MET A 49 4.69 3.17 2.00
C MET A 49 4.70 3.29 0.49
N ALA A 50 5.10 4.43 -0.08
CA ALA A 50 5.10 4.56 -1.53
C ALA A 50 6.00 3.51 -2.19
N HIS A 51 7.17 3.23 -1.62
CA HIS A 51 8.08 2.19 -2.12
C HIS A 51 7.68 0.77 -1.74
N LEU A 52 6.79 0.59 -0.77
CA LEU A 52 6.30 -0.72 -0.36
C LEU A 52 5.52 -1.41 -1.48
N TYR A 53 4.66 -0.67 -2.19
CA TYR A 53 3.79 -1.25 -3.21
C TYR A 53 4.54 -1.89 -4.38
N PRO A 54 5.59 -1.28 -4.95
CA PRO A 54 6.44 -1.97 -5.93
C PRO A 54 7.10 -3.24 -5.36
N MET A 55 7.48 -3.25 -4.09
CA MET A 55 8.02 -4.44 -3.42
C MET A 55 6.96 -5.55 -3.29
N ILE A 56 5.73 -5.19 -2.95
CA ILE A 56 4.61 -6.15 -2.92
C ILE A 56 4.35 -6.70 -4.33
N SER A 57 4.41 -5.86 -5.35
CA SER A 57 4.29 -6.29 -6.76
C SER A 57 5.34 -7.35 -7.10
N ASP A 58 6.60 -7.13 -6.71
CA ASP A 58 7.67 -8.08 -6.92
C ASP A 58 7.41 -9.40 -6.19
N GLU A 59 6.96 -9.35 -4.94
CA GLU A 59 6.62 -10.55 -4.17
C GLU A 59 5.47 -11.33 -4.80
N ILE A 60 4.43 -10.66 -5.25
CA ILE A 60 3.31 -11.31 -5.95
C ILE A 60 3.82 -11.95 -7.24
N GLY A 61 4.61 -11.24 -8.02
CA GLY A 61 5.20 -11.73 -9.26
C GLY A 61 6.05 -12.97 -9.02
N GLU A 62 7.02 -12.89 -8.12
CA GLU A 62 7.96 -13.98 -7.86
C GLU A 62 7.30 -15.21 -7.21
N LYS A 63 6.48 -15.00 -6.17
CA LYS A 63 5.91 -16.09 -5.37
C LYS A 63 4.66 -16.70 -5.98
N CYS A 64 3.81 -15.90 -6.62
CA CYS A 64 2.49 -16.31 -7.07
C CYS A 64 2.40 -16.60 -8.58
N LEU A 65 3.35 -16.14 -9.40
CA LEU A 65 3.38 -16.31 -10.85
C LEU A 65 4.66 -16.98 -11.34
N GLU A 66 5.81 -16.35 -11.19
CA GLU A 66 7.07 -16.84 -11.76
C GLU A 66 7.50 -18.19 -11.17
N ARG A 67 7.24 -18.43 -9.88
CA ARG A 67 7.41 -19.72 -9.24
C ARG A 67 6.69 -20.84 -9.99
N TYR A 68 5.56 -20.53 -10.62
CA TYR A 68 4.73 -21.47 -11.39
C TYR A 68 4.93 -21.35 -12.90
N ASN A 69 6.06 -20.75 -13.32
CA ASN A 69 6.45 -20.57 -14.72
C ASN A 69 5.47 -19.70 -15.52
N ILE A 70 4.92 -18.65 -14.86
CA ILE A 70 4.02 -17.68 -15.49
C ILE A 70 4.71 -16.32 -15.46
N SER A 71 4.87 -15.70 -16.62
CA SER A 71 5.45 -14.35 -16.71
C SER A 71 4.50 -13.29 -16.21
N VAL A 72 5.06 -12.21 -15.63
CA VAL A 72 4.29 -11.09 -15.12
C VAL A 72 3.90 -10.15 -16.25
N GLU A 73 2.64 -9.73 -16.30
CA GLU A 73 2.16 -8.65 -17.15
C GLU A 73 1.91 -7.40 -16.31
N TYR A 74 2.25 -6.23 -16.87
CA TYR A 74 2.10 -4.94 -16.21
C TYR A 74 1.10 -4.09 -16.96
N GLY A 75 0.09 -3.59 -16.25
CA GLY A 75 -0.93 -2.70 -16.79
C GLY A 75 -0.50 -1.23 -16.81
N ALA A 76 -1.44 -0.36 -17.18
CA ALA A 76 -1.21 1.07 -17.21
C ALA A 76 -1.13 1.68 -15.81
N THR A 77 -0.33 2.73 -15.66
CA THR A 77 -0.27 3.53 -14.43
C THR A 77 -1.02 4.84 -14.65
N PRO A 78 -1.95 5.22 -13.75
CA PRO A 78 -2.71 6.45 -13.89
C PRO A 78 -1.86 7.70 -13.59
N ASP A 79 -2.40 8.86 -13.94
CA ASP A 79 -1.84 10.15 -13.54
C ASP A 79 -1.87 10.31 -12.01
N GLY A 80 -0.88 11.03 -11.47
CA GLY A 80 -0.83 11.46 -10.07
C GLY A 80 -0.87 12.97 -10.00
N LYS A 81 -2.07 13.56 -10.12
CA LYS A 81 -2.27 15.03 -10.21
C LYS A 81 -3.31 15.55 -9.20
N GLU A 82 -3.64 14.75 -8.20
CA GLU A 82 -4.64 15.13 -7.19
C GLU A 82 -4.22 16.39 -6.44
N ASN A 83 -5.22 17.19 -6.08
CA ASN A 83 -5.06 18.33 -5.19
C ASN A 83 -5.62 17.98 -3.81
N TYR A 84 -4.98 18.50 -2.76
CA TYR A 84 -5.39 18.27 -1.39
C TYR A 84 -5.54 19.61 -0.67
N LEU A 85 -6.59 19.73 0.15
CA LEU A 85 -6.93 20.97 0.84
C LEU A 85 -6.29 21.09 2.23
N SER A 86 -5.92 19.94 2.85
CA SER A 86 -5.42 19.91 4.22
C SER A 86 -4.57 18.67 4.49
N VAL A 87 -3.77 18.75 5.54
CA VAL A 87 -3.03 17.59 6.08
C VAL A 87 -3.99 16.49 6.51
N GLU A 88 -5.09 16.85 7.17
CA GLU A 88 -6.10 15.88 7.61
C GLU A 88 -6.71 15.10 6.44
N GLU A 89 -7.04 15.79 5.34
CA GLU A 89 -7.53 15.14 4.13
C GLU A 89 -6.52 14.11 3.60
N MET A 90 -5.25 14.49 3.53
CA MET A 90 -4.20 13.57 3.03
C MET A 90 -4.02 12.35 3.91
N ILE A 91 -4.06 12.50 5.23
CA ILE A 91 -3.97 11.37 6.15
C ILE A 91 -5.22 10.47 6.06
N ASN A 92 -6.40 11.05 5.86
CA ASN A 92 -7.62 10.28 5.61
C ASN A 92 -7.54 9.48 4.29
N VAL A 93 -6.98 10.07 3.25
CA VAL A 93 -6.75 9.38 1.96
C VAL A 93 -5.75 8.24 2.13
N LEU A 94 -4.65 8.48 2.85
CA LEU A 94 -3.66 7.46 3.16
C LEU A 94 -4.30 6.23 3.86
N GLU A 95 -5.11 6.48 4.87
CA GLU A 95 -5.84 5.42 5.58
C GLU A 95 -6.81 4.67 4.68
N SER A 96 -7.65 5.40 3.94
CA SER A 96 -8.63 4.78 3.04
C SER A 96 -7.98 3.90 1.99
N ARG A 97 -6.88 4.37 1.39
CA ARG A 97 -6.17 3.60 0.37
C ARG A 97 -5.53 2.34 0.94
N ALA A 98 -4.93 2.42 2.13
CA ALA A 98 -4.36 1.25 2.80
C ALA A 98 -5.43 0.20 3.13
N ILE A 99 -6.58 0.63 3.64
CA ILE A 99 -7.71 -0.26 3.94
C ILE A 99 -8.28 -0.87 2.65
N ASP A 100 -8.44 -0.09 1.60
CA ASP A 100 -8.96 -0.59 0.32
C ASP A 100 -8.02 -1.61 -0.31
N PHE A 101 -6.71 -1.40 -0.24
CA PHE A 101 -5.73 -2.38 -0.72
C PHE A 101 -5.75 -3.66 0.12
N GLN A 102 -5.85 -3.56 1.44
CA GLN A 102 -6.04 -4.73 2.32
C GLN A 102 -7.29 -5.52 1.92
N ASN A 103 -8.42 -4.83 1.70
CA ASN A 103 -9.66 -5.47 1.26
C ASN A 103 -9.51 -6.14 -0.10
N MET A 104 -8.74 -5.56 -1.01
CA MET A 104 -8.44 -6.17 -2.30
C MET A 104 -7.61 -7.46 -2.14
N LEU A 105 -6.60 -7.46 -1.26
CA LEU A 105 -5.83 -8.66 -0.92
C LEU A 105 -6.72 -9.75 -0.30
N ILE A 106 -7.60 -9.38 0.62
CA ILE A 106 -8.55 -10.31 1.25
C ILE A 106 -9.47 -10.93 0.20
N GLY A 107 -10.03 -10.11 -0.69
CA GLY A 107 -10.90 -10.58 -1.77
C GLY A 107 -10.17 -11.50 -2.73
N ALA A 108 -8.92 -11.18 -3.07
CA ALA A 108 -8.08 -12.03 -3.92
C ALA A 108 -7.78 -13.38 -3.27
N CYS A 109 -7.43 -13.40 -1.97
CA CYS A 109 -7.21 -14.65 -1.23
C CYS A 109 -8.46 -15.56 -1.27
N LYS A 110 -9.64 -14.99 -1.02
CA LYS A 110 -10.90 -15.75 -1.08
C LYS A 110 -11.16 -16.32 -2.47
N ALA A 111 -11.04 -15.50 -3.50
CA ALA A 111 -11.30 -15.92 -4.88
C ALA A 111 -10.31 -17.00 -5.35
N ILE A 112 -9.03 -16.87 -5.02
CA ILE A 112 -7.99 -17.86 -5.39
C ILE A 112 -8.23 -19.17 -4.66
N GLN A 113 -8.62 -19.13 -3.39
CA GLN A 113 -9.01 -20.32 -2.64
C GLN A 113 -10.21 -21.00 -3.27
N GLU A 114 -11.24 -20.25 -3.65
CA GLU A 114 -12.45 -20.78 -4.34
C GLU A 114 -12.13 -21.35 -5.73
N ASN A 115 -11.14 -20.81 -6.42
CA ASN A 115 -10.64 -21.36 -7.68
C ASN A 115 -9.91 -22.71 -7.52
N GLY A 116 -9.60 -23.10 -6.29
CA GLY A 116 -8.88 -24.33 -5.97
C GLY A 116 -7.36 -24.23 -6.06
N ASP A 117 -6.80 -23.06 -6.33
CA ASP A 117 -5.36 -22.81 -6.40
C ASP A 117 -4.76 -22.61 -4.99
N ILE A 118 -4.86 -23.63 -4.15
CA ILE A 118 -4.50 -23.57 -2.72
C ILE A 118 -3.02 -23.21 -2.51
N HIS A 119 -2.14 -23.64 -3.39
CA HIS A 119 -0.72 -23.33 -3.34
C HIS A 119 -0.45 -21.83 -3.57
N VAL A 120 -1.16 -21.20 -4.50
CA VAL A 120 -1.09 -19.74 -4.75
C VAL A 120 -1.77 -18.97 -3.62
N TYR A 121 -2.89 -19.47 -3.12
CA TYR A 121 -3.57 -18.89 -1.95
C TYR A 121 -2.62 -18.83 -0.74
N ALA A 122 -1.87 -19.89 -0.45
CA ALA A 122 -0.91 -19.90 0.66
C ALA A 122 0.18 -18.83 0.50
N ASP A 123 0.73 -18.68 -0.71
CA ASP A 123 1.73 -17.65 -1.01
C ASP A 123 1.18 -16.23 -0.86
N LEU A 124 -0.04 -15.99 -1.34
CA LEU A 124 -0.68 -14.67 -1.23
C LEU A 124 -1.11 -14.34 0.21
N LEU A 125 -1.49 -15.35 0.98
CA LEU A 125 -1.85 -15.17 2.39
C LEU A 125 -0.70 -14.63 3.22
N ASP A 126 0.53 -15.08 2.97
CA ASP A 126 1.73 -14.54 3.61
C ASP A 126 1.90 -13.04 3.33
N ILE A 127 1.65 -12.62 2.10
CA ILE A 127 1.71 -11.20 1.72
C ILE A 127 0.63 -10.39 2.45
N LEU A 128 -0.59 -10.92 2.57
CA LEU A 128 -1.66 -10.28 3.34
C LEU A 128 -1.29 -10.14 4.83
N GLU A 129 -0.71 -11.18 5.43
CA GLU A 129 -0.28 -11.15 6.83
C GLU A 129 0.79 -10.07 7.07
N ASP A 130 1.71 -9.87 6.14
CA ASP A 130 2.74 -8.83 6.20
C ASP A 130 2.15 -7.42 5.99
N PHE A 131 1.06 -7.30 5.27
CA PHE A 131 0.40 -6.01 5.03
C PHE A 131 -0.50 -5.55 6.19
N ASN A 132 -1.07 -6.46 6.95
CA ASN A 132 -1.96 -6.14 8.08
C ASN A 132 -1.37 -5.13 9.08
N PRO A 133 -0.10 -5.26 9.53
CA PRO A 133 0.52 -4.29 10.44
C PRO A 133 0.65 -2.89 9.85
N ILE A 134 0.73 -2.77 8.54
CA ILE A 134 0.83 -1.47 7.84
C ILE A 134 -0.48 -0.70 7.97
N VAL A 135 -1.61 -1.38 7.81
CA VAL A 135 -2.94 -0.78 8.02
C VAL A 135 -3.09 -0.31 9.47
N GLU A 136 -2.67 -1.14 10.43
CA GLU A 136 -2.66 -0.76 11.85
C GLU A 136 -1.84 0.52 12.09
N GLN A 137 -0.63 0.60 11.54
CA GLN A 137 0.23 1.77 11.69
C GLN A 137 -0.39 3.04 11.09
N VAL A 138 -1.06 2.94 9.96
CA VAL A 138 -1.73 4.08 9.33
C VAL A 138 -2.92 4.57 10.16
N ILE A 139 -3.69 3.66 10.74
CA ILE A 139 -4.79 4.00 11.65
C ILE A 139 -4.25 4.72 12.89
N LEU A 140 -3.18 4.21 13.49
CA LEU A 140 -2.53 4.82 14.65
C LEU A 140 -1.95 6.20 14.32
N LEU A 141 -1.37 6.36 13.12
CA LEU A 141 -0.88 7.66 12.66
C LEU A 141 -1.98 8.72 12.66
N LYS A 142 -3.14 8.38 12.12
CA LYS A 142 -4.31 9.27 12.10
C LYS A 142 -4.78 9.63 13.50
N ASP A 143 -4.84 8.65 14.40
CA ASP A 143 -5.25 8.89 15.79
C ASP A 143 -4.25 9.78 16.52
N LYS A 144 -2.95 9.59 16.29
CA LYS A 144 -1.90 10.46 16.83
C LYS A 144 -2.00 11.89 16.31
N LEU A 145 -2.25 12.05 15.01
CA LEU A 145 -2.45 13.39 14.42
C LEU A 145 -3.55 14.16 15.13
N LYS A 146 -4.66 13.52 15.46
CA LYS A 146 -5.77 14.14 16.20
C LYS A 146 -5.35 14.68 17.57
N LEU A 147 -4.44 13.98 18.26
CA LEU A 147 -3.95 14.42 19.58
C LEU A 147 -3.09 15.68 19.50
N TYR A 148 -2.45 15.95 18.37
CA TYR A 148 -1.69 17.20 18.16
C TYR A 148 -2.60 18.37 17.76
N GLY A 149 -3.85 18.13 17.41
CA GLY A 149 -4.76 19.17 16.94
C GLY A 149 -4.21 19.84 15.67
N ASN A 150 -4.07 21.17 15.70
CA ASN A 150 -3.52 21.95 14.58
C ASN A 150 -1.99 22.13 14.64
N ASN A 151 -1.31 21.52 15.59
CA ASN A 151 0.14 21.63 15.72
C ASN A 151 0.87 20.63 14.83
N TYR A 152 0.75 20.80 13.53
CA TYR A 152 1.37 19.93 12.52
C TYR A 152 2.89 19.99 12.57
N ALA A 153 3.48 21.14 12.91
CA ALA A 153 4.92 21.27 13.03
C ALA A 153 5.49 20.35 14.14
N SER A 154 4.82 20.29 15.28
CA SER A 154 5.21 19.40 16.38
C SER A 154 4.99 17.93 16.01
N PHE A 155 3.89 17.61 15.37
CA PHE A 155 3.62 16.28 14.85
C PHE A 155 4.73 15.81 13.89
N ASP A 156 5.08 16.65 12.93
CA ASP A 156 6.12 16.34 11.94
C ASP A 156 7.50 16.16 12.59
N ALA A 157 7.83 16.99 13.58
CA ALA A 157 9.09 16.90 14.32
C ALA A 157 9.22 15.58 15.10
N HIS A 158 8.12 14.98 15.54
CA HIS A 158 8.09 13.76 16.35
C HIS A 158 7.54 12.53 15.60
N ILE A 159 7.42 12.61 14.29
CA ILE A 159 6.76 11.55 13.49
C ILE A 159 7.36 10.16 13.71
N LYS A 160 8.67 10.05 13.89
CA LYS A 160 9.35 8.76 14.12
C LYS A 160 8.96 8.09 15.43
N GLU A 161 8.44 8.83 16.39
CA GLU A 161 7.93 8.29 17.65
C GLU A 161 6.53 7.68 17.52
N HIS A 162 5.81 8.02 16.44
CA HIS A 162 4.40 7.69 16.27
C HIS A 162 4.12 6.83 15.05
N PHE A 163 5.04 6.77 14.13
CA PHE A 163 4.83 6.07 12.88
C PHE A 163 6.15 5.49 12.38
N TRP A 164 6.27 4.20 12.46
CA TRP A 164 7.36 3.44 11.84
C TRP A 164 6.78 2.17 11.24
N ILE A 165 7.09 1.94 10.00
CA ILE A 165 6.65 0.78 9.23
C ILE A 165 7.86 -0.07 8.94
N LEU A 166 7.72 -1.38 9.06
CA LEU A 166 8.75 -2.38 8.73
C LEU A 166 10.01 -2.32 9.58
N GLY A 167 9.89 -1.92 10.84
CA GLY A 167 10.99 -2.06 11.81
C GLY A 167 12.31 -1.52 11.29
N ASP A 168 12.64 -0.35 11.66
CA ASP A 168 14.03 0.13 11.47
C ASP A 168 15.04 -0.78 12.18
#